data_1258edf6baeb2b4480a6b192f1559ad9
#
_entry.id   1258edf6baeb2b4480a6b192f1559ad9
#
_cell.length_a   1.000
_cell.length_b   1.000
_cell.length_c   1.000
_cell.angle_alpha   90.00
_cell.angle_beta   90.00
_cell.angle_gamma   90.00
#
_symmetry.space_group_name_H-M   'P 1'
#
loop_
_entity.id
_entity.type
_entity.pdbx_description
1 polymer ?
#
loop_
_entity_poly.entity_id
_entity_poly.type
_entity_poly.pdbx_seq_one_letter_code
_entity_poly.pdbx_strand_id
1 'polypeptide(L)'
;VCYTIENKNRGSTTKLCGAAHPNNGGLLLKNYFSLSMQPREINQISALGLAHCGDAVFELLVRSWLCDSGKLTTKQLHRATVSYVCAPAQAARADRMLPLLTEDELAQYKRGRNAHVHMIPKNATHEQYSKATGLECLFGALYLSGRLERINELFVLTMEEPHAD
;
A
#
# COMPACT_ATOMS: atom_id res chain seq x y z
N VAL A 1 -17.02 3.03 -23.09
CA VAL A 1 -16.94 4.51 -22.97
C VAL A 1 -15.46 4.83 -22.79
N CYS A 2 -14.87 5.55 -23.77
CA CYS A 2 -13.49 6.03 -23.63
C CYS A 2 -13.51 7.35 -22.87
N TYR A 3 -12.77 7.43 -21.77
CA TYR A 3 -12.50 8.69 -21.10
C TYR A 3 -11.21 9.27 -21.62
N THR A 4 -11.23 10.54 -22.02
CA THR A 4 -10.03 11.28 -22.43
C THR A 4 -9.63 12.18 -21.26
N ILE A 5 -8.42 12.01 -20.75
CA ILE A 5 -7.84 12.92 -19.77
C ILE A 5 -6.86 13.81 -20.50
N GLU A 6 -7.15 15.11 -20.55
CA GLU A 6 -6.22 16.12 -21.08
C GLU A 6 -5.27 16.55 -19.97
N ASN A 7 -3.99 16.25 -20.16
CA ASN A 7 -2.94 16.79 -19.30
C ASN A 7 -2.45 18.12 -19.90
N LYS A 8 -2.95 19.24 -19.38
CA LYS A 8 -2.64 20.59 -19.86
C LYS A 8 -1.15 20.98 -19.83
N ASN A 9 -0.31 20.21 -19.13
CA ASN A 9 1.11 20.54 -18.98
C ASN A 9 2.07 19.83 -19.94
N ARG A 10 1.62 18.87 -20.77
CA ARG A 10 2.53 18.13 -21.68
C ARG A 10 1.99 17.87 -23.08
N GLY A 11 0.85 18.39 -23.47
CA GLY A 11 0.31 18.20 -24.83
C GLY A 11 0.07 16.74 -25.24
N SER A 12 -0.02 15.81 -24.29
CA SER A 12 -0.18 14.39 -24.52
C SER A 12 -1.58 13.94 -24.10
N THR A 13 -2.31 13.40 -25.04
CA THR A 13 -3.62 12.77 -24.82
C THR A 13 -3.41 11.27 -24.57
N THR A 14 -3.69 10.79 -23.37
CA THR A 14 -3.69 9.36 -23.08
C THR A 14 -5.11 8.81 -23.18
N LYS A 15 -5.35 7.93 -24.18
CA LYS A 15 -6.59 7.18 -24.28
C LYS A 15 -6.54 5.99 -23.31
N LEU A 16 -7.37 6.00 -22.29
CA LEU A 16 -7.61 4.83 -21.44
C LEU A 16 -8.66 3.95 -22.14
N CYS A 17 -8.20 2.93 -22.87
CA CYS A 17 -9.05 1.87 -23.38
C CYS A 17 -9.13 0.73 -22.37
N GLY A 18 -10.33 0.42 -21.87
CA GLY A 18 -10.60 -0.79 -21.13
C GLY A 18 -10.36 -2.02 -22.02
N ALA A 19 -9.53 -2.98 -21.57
CA ALA A 19 -9.36 -4.24 -22.27
C ALA A 19 -10.67 -5.03 -22.23
N ALA A 20 -11.22 -5.35 -23.40
CA ALA A 20 -12.39 -6.20 -23.53
C ALA A 20 -11.97 -7.67 -23.37
N HIS A 21 -12.56 -8.39 -22.42
CA HIS A 21 -12.52 -9.85 -22.38
C HIS A 21 -13.52 -10.45 -23.38
N PRO A 22 -13.17 -11.56 -24.09
CA PRO A 22 -13.91 -12.05 -25.25
C PRO A 22 -15.12 -12.96 -24.94
N ASN A 23 -15.87 -12.76 -23.85
CA ASN A 23 -17.13 -13.48 -23.64
C ASN A 23 -18.11 -12.66 -22.80
N ASN A 24 -18.95 -11.95 -23.45
CA ASN A 24 -20.24 -11.32 -23.20
C ASN A 24 -20.22 -9.84 -23.61
N GLY A 25 -21.16 -9.46 -24.49
CA GLY A 25 -21.26 -8.14 -25.12
C GLY A 25 -21.57 -6.94 -24.19
N GLY A 26 -21.04 -6.93 -22.97
CA GLY A 26 -21.05 -5.80 -22.05
C GLY A 26 -19.63 -5.30 -21.82
N LEU A 27 -19.44 -4.00 -21.78
CA LEU A 27 -18.19 -3.36 -21.38
C LEU A 27 -17.85 -3.78 -19.95
N LEU A 28 -16.99 -4.80 -19.78
CA LEU A 28 -16.49 -5.22 -18.46
C LEU A 28 -15.51 -4.13 -17.99
N LEU A 29 -15.94 -3.29 -17.08
CA LEU A 29 -15.09 -2.32 -16.43
C LEU A 29 -14.06 -3.08 -15.56
N LYS A 30 -12.77 -2.74 -15.70
CA LYS A 30 -11.72 -3.31 -14.87
C LYS A 30 -11.97 -2.92 -13.40
N ASN A 31 -12.03 -3.92 -12.53
CA ASN A 31 -12.18 -3.71 -11.10
C ASN A 31 -10.80 -3.49 -10.45
N TYR A 32 -10.52 -2.28 -10.02
CA TYR A 32 -9.25 -1.93 -9.39
C TYR A 32 -9.15 -2.33 -7.91
N PHE A 33 -10.26 -2.74 -7.28
CA PHE A 33 -10.26 -3.34 -5.94
C PHE A 33 -9.97 -4.85 -5.95
N SER A 34 -9.99 -5.47 -7.13
CA SER A 34 -9.81 -6.91 -7.32
C SER A 34 -8.78 -7.15 -8.43
N LEU A 35 -7.59 -6.59 -8.25
CA LEU A 35 -6.46 -6.83 -9.15
C LEU A 35 -5.81 -8.17 -8.82
N SER A 36 -5.16 -8.79 -9.82
CA SER A 36 -4.40 -10.03 -9.68
C SER A 36 -3.25 -10.01 -10.69
N MET A 37 -2.30 -9.10 -10.43
CA MET A 37 -1.10 -8.96 -11.27
C MET A 37 -0.13 -10.11 -11.03
N GLN A 38 0.49 -10.58 -12.11
CA GLN A 38 1.49 -11.64 -12.02
C GLN A 38 2.81 -11.10 -11.42
N PRO A 39 3.65 -11.95 -10.80
CA PRO A 39 4.93 -11.53 -10.22
C PRO A 39 5.81 -10.76 -11.20
N ARG A 40 5.81 -11.13 -12.48
CA ARG A 40 6.56 -10.43 -13.52
C ARG A 40 6.08 -8.99 -13.71
N GLU A 41 4.79 -8.74 -13.62
CA GLU A 41 4.20 -7.40 -13.75
C GLU A 41 4.51 -6.55 -12.51
N ILE A 42 4.40 -7.14 -11.31
CA ILE A 42 4.78 -6.49 -10.04
C ILE A 42 6.25 -6.06 -10.06
N ASN A 43 7.14 -6.91 -10.59
CA ASN A 43 8.56 -6.61 -10.66
C ASN A 43 8.92 -5.49 -11.66
N GLN A 44 8.04 -5.17 -12.60
CA GLN A 44 8.20 -4.04 -13.53
C GLN A 44 7.84 -2.69 -12.89
N ILE A 45 7.06 -2.68 -11.82
CA ILE A 45 6.73 -1.46 -11.08
C ILE A 45 7.94 -1.07 -10.22
N SER A 46 8.30 0.20 -10.17
CA SER A 46 9.41 0.64 -9.30
C SER A 46 9.08 0.40 -7.81
N ALA A 47 10.10 0.26 -6.97
CA ALA A 47 9.91 0.09 -5.52
C ALA A 47 9.09 1.25 -4.92
N LEU A 48 9.38 2.48 -5.32
CA LEU A 48 8.63 3.66 -4.87
C LEU A 48 7.21 3.71 -5.45
N GLY A 49 6.99 3.15 -6.64
CA GLY A 49 5.65 3.00 -7.23
C GLY A 49 4.79 2.01 -6.43
N LEU A 50 5.38 0.89 -6.00
CA LEU A 50 4.72 -0.05 -5.09
C LEU A 50 4.46 0.59 -3.73
N ALA A 51 5.44 1.31 -3.16
CA ALA A 51 5.28 2.00 -1.88
C ALA A 51 4.16 3.05 -1.94
N HIS A 52 4.07 3.83 -3.01
CA HIS A 52 2.98 4.79 -3.22
C HIS A 52 1.59 4.14 -3.18
N CYS A 53 1.45 2.96 -3.80
CA CYS A 53 0.20 2.19 -3.72
C CYS A 53 -0.04 1.64 -2.31
N GLY A 54 0.99 1.08 -1.70
CA GLY A 54 0.90 0.44 -0.40
C GLY A 54 0.67 1.40 0.77
N ASP A 55 1.16 2.62 0.70
CA ASP A 55 0.83 3.69 1.65
C ASP A 55 -0.70 3.91 1.72
N ALA A 56 -1.33 4.07 0.56
CA ALA A 56 -2.78 4.22 0.48
C ALA A 56 -3.54 2.98 1.00
N VAL A 57 -3.05 1.77 0.71
CA VAL A 57 -3.63 0.51 1.20
C VAL A 57 -3.51 0.41 2.72
N PHE A 58 -2.33 0.69 3.28
CA PHE A 58 -2.11 0.66 4.72
C PHE A 58 -2.95 1.73 5.44
N GLU A 59 -3.00 2.94 4.92
CA GLU A 59 -3.84 4.01 5.49
C GLU A 59 -5.34 3.65 5.43
N LEU A 60 -5.81 3.02 4.35
CA LEU A 60 -7.19 2.54 4.25
C LEU A 60 -7.51 1.52 5.35
N LEU A 61 -6.62 0.55 5.60
CA LEU A 61 -6.80 -0.44 6.67
C LEU A 61 -6.84 0.21 8.04
N VAL A 62 -5.93 1.14 8.34
CA VAL A 62 -5.93 1.92 9.59
C VAL A 62 -7.24 2.67 9.77
N ARG A 63 -7.71 3.35 8.72
CA ARG A 63 -8.98 4.10 8.78
C ARG A 63 -10.17 3.18 8.97
N SER A 64 -10.22 2.04 8.27
CA SER A 64 -11.28 1.04 8.42
C SER A 64 -11.32 0.47 9.84
N TRP A 65 -10.17 0.10 10.39
CA TRP A 65 -10.02 -0.41 11.75
C TRP A 65 -10.44 0.64 12.80
N LEU A 66 -10.06 1.91 12.64
CA LEU A 66 -10.49 2.98 13.54
C LEU A 66 -12.01 3.24 13.47
N CYS A 67 -12.61 3.15 12.29
CA CYS A 67 -14.06 3.29 12.13
C CYS A 67 -14.82 2.12 12.77
N ASP A 68 -14.30 0.89 12.61
CA ASP A 68 -14.87 -0.32 13.22
C ASP A 68 -14.81 -0.28 14.76
N SER A 69 -13.74 0.29 15.32
CA SER A 69 -13.57 0.49 16.76
C SER A 69 -14.65 1.37 17.40
N GLY A 70 -15.35 2.19 16.62
CA GLY A 70 -16.49 3.05 16.99
C GLY A 70 -16.17 4.14 18.02
N LYS A 71 -16.98 5.19 18.07
CA LYS A 71 -16.96 6.23 19.13
C LYS A 71 -15.92 7.35 19.00
N LEU A 72 -15.27 7.53 17.83
CA LEU A 72 -14.38 8.64 17.62
C LEU A 72 -15.04 9.78 16.81
N THR A 73 -14.82 11.04 17.19
CA THR A 73 -15.18 12.18 16.34
C THR A 73 -14.25 12.25 15.13
N THR A 74 -14.68 12.92 14.05
CA THR A 74 -13.84 13.13 12.84
C THR A 74 -12.44 13.66 13.16
N LYS A 75 -12.34 14.60 14.11
CA LYS A 75 -11.05 15.15 14.55
C LYS A 75 -10.18 14.10 15.25
N GLN A 76 -10.77 13.24 16.05
CA GLN A 76 -10.08 12.14 16.72
C GLN A 76 -9.63 11.06 15.73
N LEU A 77 -10.50 10.69 14.76
CA LEU A 77 -10.16 9.77 13.69
C LEU A 77 -8.94 10.23 12.89
N HIS A 78 -8.94 11.51 12.45
CA HIS A 78 -7.80 12.05 11.72
C HIS A 78 -6.50 12.01 12.55
N ARG A 79 -6.56 12.44 13.80
CA ARG A 79 -5.40 12.47 14.69
C ARG A 79 -4.88 11.07 14.98
N ALA A 80 -5.78 10.11 15.21
CA ALA A 80 -5.42 8.71 15.38
C ALA A 80 -4.80 8.14 14.10
N THR A 81 -5.41 8.34 12.92
CA THR A 81 -4.84 7.88 11.65
C THR A 81 -3.39 8.34 11.51
N VAL A 82 -3.12 9.64 11.67
CA VAL A 82 -1.75 10.21 11.56
C VAL A 82 -0.77 9.51 12.50
N SER A 83 -1.17 9.19 13.74
CA SER A 83 -0.28 8.50 14.70
C SER A 83 0.05 7.06 14.30
N TYR A 84 -0.79 6.41 13.50
CA TYR A 84 -0.57 5.05 13.00
C TYR A 84 0.18 4.99 11.67
N VAL A 85 -0.01 5.99 10.78
CA VAL A 85 0.59 5.97 9.44
C VAL A 85 1.90 6.75 9.33
N CYS A 86 2.34 7.45 10.37
CA CYS A 86 3.63 8.14 10.34
C CYS A 86 4.82 7.16 10.27
N ALA A 87 5.91 7.57 9.64
CA ALA A 87 7.07 6.72 9.38
C ALA A 87 7.65 6.03 10.64
N PRO A 88 7.76 6.67 11.82
CA PRO A 88 8.17 5.97 13.03
C PRO A 88 7.23 4.82 13.44
N ALA A 89 5.91 5.02 13.32
CA ALA A 89 4.92 4.00 13.66
C ALA A 89 4.91 2.84 12.65
N GLN A 90 5.02 3.14 11.35
CA GLN A 90 5.17 2.12 10.31
C GLN A 90 6.48 1.34 10.48
N ALA A 91 7.58 1.99 10.84
CA ALA A 91 8.87 1.33 11.09
C ALA A 91 8.78 0.32 12.24
N ALA A 92 8.14 0.70 13.35
CA ALA A 92 7.93 -0.21 14.49
C ALA A 92 7.07 -1.43 14.10
N ARG A 93 6.07 -1.24 13.23
CA ARG A 93 5.26 -2.35 12.68
C ARG A 93 6.06 -3.23 11.73
N ALA A 94 6.89 -2.63 10.89
CA ALA A 94 7.78 -3.38 10.02
C ALA A 94 8.68 -4.32 10.82
N ASP A 95 9.26 -3.87 11.93
CA ASP A 95 10.10 -4.71 12.79
C ASP A 95 9.33 -5.91 13.38
N ARG A 96 8.06 -5.73 13.76
CA ARG A 96 7.20 -6.82 14.23
C ARG A 96 6.79 -7.78 13.12
N MET A 97 6.62 -7.27 11.91
CA MET A 97 6.18 -8.05 10.76
C MET A 97 7.31 -8.90 10.16
N LEU A 98 8.56 -8.44 10.21
CA LEU A 98 9.69 -9.08 9.55
C LEU A 98 9.83 -10.59 9.84
N PRO A 99 9.66 -11.09 11.10
CA PRO A 99 9.75 -12.51 11.40
C PRO A 99 8.63 -13.36 10.77
N LEU A 100 7.54 -12.73 10.31
CA LEU A 100 6.35 -13.40 9.79
C LEU A 100 6.34 -13.47 8.26
N LEU A 101 7.31 -12.84 7.60
CA LEU A 101 7.37 -12.74 6.14
C LEU A 101 7.91 -14.01 5.51
N THR A 102 7.29 -14.43 4.41
CA THR A 102 7.89 -15.40 3.50
C THR A 102 9.10 -14.80 2.76
N GLU A 103 9.90 -15.62 2.10
CA GLU A 103 11.07 -15.16 1.35
C GLU A 103 10.70 -14.14 0.26
N ASP A 104 9.61 -14.39 -0.48
CA ASP A 104 9.12 -13.48 -1.52
C ASP A 104 8.63 -12.14 -0.95
N GLU A 105 7.92 -12.18 0.17
CA GLU A 105 7.46 -10.99 0.89
C GLU A 105 8.64 -10.17 1.43
N LEU A 106 9.61 -10.85 2.01
CA LEU A 106 10.84 -10.23 2.49
C LEU A 106 11.64 -9.59 1.33
N ALA A 107 11.65 -10.21 0.14
CA ALA A 107 12.28 -9.63 -1.03
C ALA A 107 11.60 -8.31 -1.45
N GLN A 108 10.25 -8.24 -1.46
CA GLN A 108 9.52 -7.01 -1.76
C GLN A 108 9.74 -5.94 -0.68
N TYR A 109 9.73 -6.31 0.60
CA TYR A 109 10.06 -5.41 1.69
C TYR A 109 11.47 -4.81 1.52
N LYS A 110 12.49 -5.65 1.31
CA LYS A 110 13.89 -5.21 1.11
C LYS A 110 14.03 -4.29 -0.10
N ARG A 111 13.27 -4.55 -1.16
CA ARG A 111 13.25 -3.72 -2.37
C ARG A 111 12.79 -2.29 -2.06
N GLY A 112 11.74 -2.11 -1.25
CA GLY A 112 11.27 -0.81 -0.78
C GLY A 112 12.26 -0.16 0.19
N ARG A 113 12.71 -0.91 1.21
CA ARG A 113 13.66 -0.43 2.22
C ARG A 113 14.96 0.09 1.61
N ASN A 114 15.42 -0.51 0.54
CA ASN A 114 16.67 -0.14 -0.13
C ASN A 114 16.48 0.87 -1.28
N ALA A 115 15.26 1.38 -1.49
CA ALA A 115 15.02 2.40 -2.51
C ALA A 115 15.71 3.70 -2.13
N HIS A 116 16.35 4.32 -3.12
CA HIS A 116 16.99 5.63 -2.93
C HIS A 116 15.92 6.71 -2.85
N VAL A 117 15.90 7.46 -1.76
CA VAL A 117 15.00 8.58 -1.52
C VAL A 117 15.80 9.86 -1.34
N HIS A 118 15.43 10.91 -2.08
CA HIS A 118 16.14 12.18 -2.07
C HIS A 118 15.80 13.11 -0.90
N MET A 119 14.63 12.92 -0.27
CA MET A 119 14.19 13.75 0.85
C MET A 119 13.53 12.90 1.92
N ILE A 120 13.91 13.15 3.18
CA ILE A 120 13.36 12.49 4.35
C ILE A 120 12.56 13.53 5.14
N PRO A 121 11.34 13.20 5.60
CA PRO A 121 10.57 14.09 6.47
C PRO A 121 11.33 14.41 7.75
N LYS A 122 11.23 15.67 8.22
CA LYS A 122 11.94 16.15 9.43
C LYS A 122 11.63 15.35 10.69
N ASN A 123 10.51 14.64 10.73
CA ASN A 123 10.00 13.92 11.89
C ASN A 123 10.34 12.43 11.87
N ALA A 124 11.23 11.97 11.00
CA ALA A 124 11.67 10.58 10.92
C ALA A 124 13.17 10.48 10.70
N THR A 125 13.79 9.45 11.25
CA THR A 125 15.18 9.11 10.90
C THR A 125 15.21 8.44 9.54
N HIS A 126 16.42 8.38 8.93
CA HIS A 126 16.63 7.66 7.66
C HIS A 126 16.21 6.19 7.78
N GLU A 127 16.55 5.56 8.89
CA GLU A 127 16.20 4.17 9.15
C GLU A 127 14.68 3.97 9.25
N GLN A 128 14.00 4.81 10.01
CA GLN A 128 12.54 4.74 10.14
C GLN A 128 11.84 4.94 8.81
N TYR A 129 12.29 5.91 8.04
CA TYR A 129 11.73 6.17 6.70
C TYR A 129 11.96 4.98 5.76
N SER A 130 13.16 4.42 5.72
CA SER A 130 13.46 3.25 4.88
C SER A 130 12.62 2.02 5.28
N LYS A 131 12.43 1.77 6.57
CA LYS A 131 11.57 0.68 7.06
C LYS A 131 10.11 0.89 6.67
N ALA A 132 9.59 2.12 6.80
CA ALA A 132 8.25 2.49 6.39
C ALA A 132 8.05 2.25 4.89
N THR A 133 8.98 2.74 4.04
CA THR A 133 8.94 2.50 2.59
C THR A 133 9.01 1.01 2.25
N GLY A 134 9.72 0.20 3.04
CA GLY A 134 9.74 -1.26 2.91
C GLY A 134 8.36 -1.87 3.18
N LEU A 135 7.71 -1.48 4.26
CA LEU A 135 6.34 -1.91 4.59
C LEU A 135 5.35 -1.53 3.49
N GLU A 136 5.37 -0.28 3.06
CA GLU A 136 4.53 0.22 1.99
C GLU A 136 4.74 -0.54 0.68
N CYS A 137 6.00 -0.78 0.28
CA CYS A 137 6.34 -1.55 -0.91
C CYS A 137 5.76 -2.97 -0.87
N LEU A 138 5.85 -3.65 0.27
CA LEU A 138 5.27 -4.96 0.48
C LEU A 138 3.74 -4.92 0.37
N PHE A 139 3.07 -3.99 1.05
CA PHE A 139 1.61 -3.87 1.00
C PHE A 139 1.11 -3.55 -0.40
N GLY A 140 1.81 -2.70 -1.15
CA GLY A 140 1.51 -2.42 -2.54
C GLY A 140 1.65 -3.66 -3.44
N ALA A 141 2.72 -4.44 -3.27
CA ALA A 141 2.93 -5.68 -4.02
C ALA A 141 1.83 -6.73 -3.72
N LEU A 142 1.48 -6.92 -2.46
CA LEU A 142 0.41 -7.82 -2.03
C LEU A 142 -0.95 -7.39 -2.58
N TYR A 143 -1.28 -6.10 -2.51
CA TYR A 143 -2.53 -5.57 -3.02
C TYR A 143 -2.66 -5.76 -4.53
N LEU A 144 -1.67 -5.36 -5.29
CA LEU A 144 -1.70 -5.47 -6.74
C LEU A 144 -1.70 -6.93 -7.23
N SER A 145 -1.15 -7.86 -6.44
CA SER A 145 -1.22 -9.31 -6.72
C SER A 145 -2.51 -9.97 -6.22
N GLY A 146 -3.42 -9.23 -5.58
CA GLY A 146 -4.71 -9.74 -5.10
C GLY A 146 -4.65 -10.53 -3.80
N ARG A 147 -3.55 -10.44 -3.04
CA ARG A 147 -3.35 -11.18 -1.78
C ARG A 147 -3.97 -10.45 -0.59
N LEU A 148 -5.26 -10.15 -0.67
CA LEU A 148 -5.97 -9.31 0.30
C LEU A 148 -6.06 -9.95 1.69
N GLU A 149 -6.26 -11.27 1.76
CA GLU A 149 -6.29 -12.02 3.02
C GLU A 149 -4.95 -11.91 3.75
N ARG A 150 -3.84 -12.01 2.99
CA ARG A 150 -2.50 -11.88 3.57
C ARG A 150 -2.20 -10.47 4.06
N ILE A 151 -2.67 -9.46 3.35
CA ILE A 151 -2.59 -8.06 3.80
C ILE A 151 -3.30 -7.91 5.16
N ASN A 152 -4.53 -8.42 5.25
CA ASN A 152 -5.32 -8.34 6.48
C ASN A 152 -4.65 -9.10 7.64
N GLU A 153 -4.13 -10.29 7.38
CA GLU A 153 -3.38 -11.08 8.37
C GLU A 153 -2.19 -10.28 8.93
N LEU A 154 -1.31 -9.79 8.06
CA LEU A 154 -0.14 -9.00 8.47
C LEU A 154 -0.54 -7.71 9.20
N PHE A 155 -1.61 -7.05 8.76
CA PHE A 155 -2.13 -5.86 9.41
C PHE A 155 -2.58 -6.17 10.84
N VAL A 156 -3.45 -7.16 11.04
CA VAL A 156 -3.97 -7.53 12.35
C VAL A 156 -2.84 -7.92 13.30
N LEU A 157 -1.93 -8.80 12.87
CA LEU A 157 -0.78 -9.24 13.69
C LEU A 157 0.14 -8.08 14.10
N THR A 158 0.21 -7.00 13.33
CA THR A 158 1.04 -5.84 13.66
C THR A 158 0.30 -4.77 14.46
N MET A 159 -1.04 -4.83 14.49
CA MET A 159 -1.88 -3.91 15.28
C MET A 159 -2.14 -4.43 16.70
N GLU A 160 -2.11 -5.74 16.91
CA GLU A 160 -2.19 -6.32 18.25
C GLU A 160 -1.00 -5.86 19.08
N GLU A 161 -1.26 -5.28 20.24
CA GLU A 161 -0.21 -5.04 21.23
C GLU A 161 0.30 -6.40 21.70
N PRO A 162 1.64 -6.62 21.86
CA PRO A 162 2.12 -7.81 22.48
C PRO A 162 1.46 -7.88 23.86
N HIS A 163 0.67 -8.95 24.11
CA HIS A 163 0.17 -9.22 25.43
C HIS A 163 1.39 -9.24 26.37
N ALA A 164 1.46 -8.25 27.26
CA ALA A 164 2.43 -8.30 28.36
C ALA A 164 1.99 -9.45 29.27
N ASP A 165 2.75 -10.55 29.22
CA ASP A 165 2.65 -11.64 30.19
C ASP A 165 3.06 -11.17 31.58
#